data_d63407130fe3411fdc28219f292bbeec
#
_entry.id   d63407130fe3411fdc28219f292bbeec
#
_cell.length_a   1.000
_cell.length_b   1.000
_cell.length_c   1.000
_cell.angle_alpha   90.00
_cell.angle_beta   90.00
_cell.angle_gamma   90.00
#
_symmetry.space_group_name_H-M   'P 1'
#
loop_
_entity.id
_entity.type
_entity.pdbx_description
1 polymer ?
#
loop_
_entity_poly.entity_id
_entity_poly.type
_entity_poly.pdbx_seq_one_letter_code
_entity_poly.pdbx_strand_id
1 'polypeptide(L)'
;MQRFSRRASTAVVAASALALALSSPSLSASAARPAAPHWLTVNSKQHAVTFILIAGYTNALGGLNFNGDDNGKMVLSVPAGYRVNVVFSNRSAAPHSAVFTPYAQKDNAGSYRLAFKGSSTSNWINGTTAGHTQKFSFVATTAGKYALVCGVPGHEAAGMWAVLQVTHGGMAHLTV
;
A
#
# COMPACT_ATOMS: atom_id res chain seq x y z
N MET A 1 49.46 22.88 -84.94
CA MET A 1 48.75 24.07 -84.45
C MET A 1 47.96 23.70 -83.19
N GLN A 2 48.54 23.96 -82.04
CA GLN A 2 47.86 23.63 -80.73
C GLN A 2 47.32 24.94 -80.18
N ARG A 3 46.03 24.94 -79.88
CA ARG A 3 45.33 26.02 -79.16
C ARG A 3 45.29 25.70 -77.68
N PHE A 4 45.98 26.51 -76.90
CA PHE A 4 45.89 26.49 -75.44
C PHE A 4 44.59 27.19 -75.00
N SER A 5 43.72 26.48 -74.34
CA SER A 5 42.51 27.00 -73.63
C SER A 5 42.90 27.28 -72.19
N ARG A 6 42.78 28.50 -71.75
CA ARG A 6 42.97 28.91 -70.35
C ARG A 6 41.65 28.71 -69.64
N ARG A 7 41.65 27.86 -68.64
CA ARG A 7 40.51 27.74 -67.69
C ARG A 7 40.72 28.76 -66.56
N ALA A 8 39.72 29.65 -66.38
CA ALA A 8 39.62 30.54 -65.23
C ALA A 8 39.07 29.76 -64.03
N SER A 9 39.81 29.76 -62.93
CA SER A 9 39.38 29.18 -61.67
C SER A 9 38.61 30.23 -60.84
N THR A 10 37.31 30.02 -60.64
CA THR A 10 36.50 30.85 -59.77
C THR A 10 36.61 30.30 -58.35
N ALA A 11 37.18 31.06 -57.44
CA ALA A 11 37.25 30.76 -56.04
C ALA A 11 35.84 31.01 -55.35
N VAL A 12 35.25 29.98 -54.85
CA VAL A 12 34.04 30.11 -54.04
C VAL A 12 34.43 30.27 -52.57
N VAL A 13 34.16 31.44 -52.01
CA VAL A 13 34.34 31.73 -50.59
C VAL A 13 33.10 31.17 -49.85
N ALA A 14 33.29 30.09 -49.10
CA ALA A 14 32.28 29.55 -48.24
C ALA A 14 32.25 30.35 -46.92
N ALA A 15 31.17 31.11 -46.70
CA ALA A 15 30.88 31.75 -45.41
C ALA A 15 30.28 30.73 -44.45
N SER A 16 31.07 30.31 -43.44
CA SER A 16 30.56 29.43 -42.36
C SER A 16 29.79 30.26 -41.35
N ALA A 17 28.46 30.14 -41.35
CA ALA A 17 27.61 30.69 -40.30
C ALA A 17 27.65 29.75 -39.08
N LEU A 18 28.23 30.23 -37.98
CA LEU A 18 28.26 29.54 -36.69
C LEU A 18 26.93 29.79 -35.98
N ALA A 19 26.00 28.83 -36.01
CA ALA A 19 24.76 28.86 -35.28
C ALA A 19 25.02 28.51 -33.80
N LEU A 20 24.95 29.50 -32.89
CA LEU A 20 24.90 29.25 -31.45
C LEU A 20 23.54 28.65 -31.13
N ALA A 21 23.49 27.36 -30.80
CA ALA A 21 22.32 26.72 -30.23
C ALA A 21 22.21 27.12 -28.76
N LEU A 22 21.27 28.01 -28.45
CA LEU A 22 20.85 28.30 -27.06
C LEU A 22 20.05 27.08 -26.52
N SER A 23 20.72 26.20 -25.81
CA SER A 23 20.07 25.12 -25.06
C SER A 23 19.40 25.71 -23.82
N SER A 24 18.08 25.88 -23.89
CA SER A 24 17.25 26.22 -22.71
C SER A 24 17.22 25.01 -21.77
N PRO A 25 17.52 25.17 -20.46
CA PRO A 25 17.34 24.08 -19.53
C PRO A 25 15.84 23.81 -19.34
N SER A 26 15.39 22.65 -19.78
CA SER A 26 14.05 22.16 -19.47
C SER A 26 13.97 21.86 -17.97
N LEU A 27 13.36 22.75 -17.21
CA LEU A 27 12.95 22.48 -15.84
C LEU A 27 11.86 21.39 -15.89
N SER A 28 12.27 20.13 -15.74
CA SER A 28 11.33 19.03 -15.49
C SER A 28 10.70 19.29 -14.13
N ALA A 29 9.48 19.83 -14.13
CA ALA A 29 8.65 19.87 -12.94
C ALA A 29 8.40 18.43 -12.52
N SER A 30 9.10 17.96 -11.48
CA SER A 30 8.78 16.71 -10.81
C SER A 30 7.35 16.83 -10.28
N ALA A 31 6.40 16.14 -10.92
CA ALA A 31 5.04 16.05 -10.41
C ALA A 31 5.13 15.49 -8.99
N ALA A 32 4.69 16.28 -8.00
CA ALA A 32 4.64 15.84 -6.62
C ALA A 32 3.82 14.55 -6.55
N ARG A 33 4.43 13.47 -6.08
CA ARG A 33 3.75 12.20 -5.86
C ARG A 33 2.60 12.46 -4.89
N PRO A 34 1.36 12.00 -5.20
CA PRO A 34 0.25 12.14 -4.27
C PRO A 34 0.66 11.66 -2.88
N ALA A 35 0.33 12.43 -1.84
CA ALA A 35 0.60 12.02 -0.47
C ALA A 35 -0.03 10.65 -0.22
N ALA A 36 0.74 9.72 0.36
CA ALA A 36 0.22 8.40 0.71
C ALA A 36 -1.00 8.56 1.64
N PRO A 37 -2.08 7.78 1.44
CA PRO A 37 -3.25 7.87 2.29
C PRO A 37 -2.87 7.66 3.77
N HIS A 38 -3.37 8.53 4.65
CA HIS A 38 -3.13 8.41 6.09
C HIS A 38 -4.07 7.35 6.69
N TRP A 39 -3.67 6.08 6.63
CA TRP A 39 -4.47 4.96 7.17
C TRP A 39 -4.20 4.68 8.64
N LEU A 40 -3.18 5.29 9.24
CA LEU A 40 -2.84 5.13 10.64
C LEU A 40 -2.72 6.49 11.33
N THR A 41 -3.48 6.66 12.43
CA THR A 41 -3.33 7.78 13.36
C THR A 41 -2.81 7.25 14.69
N VAL A 42 -1.75 7.85 15.22
CA VAL A 42 -1.13 7.43 16.48
C VAL A 42 -1.39 8.47 17.58
N ASN A 43 -1.91 8.02 18.72
CA ASN A 43 -2.03 8.79 19.93
C ASN A 43 -1.15 8.15 21.02
N SER A 44 0.11 8.57 21.08
CA SER A 44 1.11 7.98 22.01
C SER A 44 0.77 8.28 23.46
N LYS A 45 0.11 9.42 23.78
CA LYS A 45 -0.28 9.76 25.15
C LYS A 45 -1.34 8.80 25.70
N GLN A 46 -2.21 8.29 24.83
CA GLN A 46 -3.27 7.33 25.20
C GLN A 46 -2.89 5.89 24.90
N HIS A 47 -1.66 5.62 24.46
CA HIS A 47 -1.22 4.31 23.96
C HIS A 47 -2.27 3.70 23.01
N ALA A 48 -2.66 4.46 22.00
CA ALA A 48 -3.70 4.07 21.05
C ALA A 48 -3.35 4.41 19.62
N VAL A 49 -3.84 3.59 18.72
CA VAL A 49 -3.84 3.87 17.28
C VAL A 49 -5.26 3.75 16.72
N THR A 50 -5.55 4.52 15.67
CA THR A 50 -6.72 4.31 14.82
C THR A 50 -6.23 3.88 13.45
N PHE A 51 -6.66 2.69 13.03
CA PHE A 51 -6.29 2.07 11.76
C PHE A 51 -7.50 2.03 10.83
N ILE A 52 -7.37 2.70 9.68
CA ILE A 52 -8.35 2.67 8.59
C ILE A 52 -8.01 1.47 7.71
N LEU A 53 -8.88 0.48 7.70
CA LEU A 53 -8.71 -0.78 6.97
C LEU A 53 -9.78 -0.90 5.89
N ILE A 54 -9.35 -0.96 4.64
CA ILE A 54 -10.24 -0.97 3.48
C ILE A 54 -10.06 -2.29 2.72
N ALA A 55 -11.09 -3.10 2.68
CA ALA A 55 -11.15 -4.26 1.79
C ALA A 55 -11.53 -3.83 0.37
N GLY A 56 -10.86 -4.38 -0.64
CA GLY A 56 -11.09 -4.04 -2.04
C GLY A 56 -10.74 -2.59 -2.39
N TYR A 57 -9.65 -2.06 -1.81
CA TYR A 57 -9.19 -0.71 -2.10
C TYR A 57 -8.73 -0.56 -3.55
N THR A 58 -8.17 -1.61 -4.13
CA THR A 58 -7.77 -1.72 -5.54
C THR A 58 -8.36 -2.98 -6.16
N ASN A 59 -8.25 -3.11 -7.48
CA ASN A 59 -8.66 -4.34 -8.19
C ASN A 59 -7.60 -5.47 -8.13
N ALA A 60 -6.51 -5.29 -7.38
CA ALA A 60 -5.51 -6.34 -7.19
C ALA A 60 -6.16 -7.62 -6.64
N LEU A 61 -5.78 -8.78 -7.19
CA LEU A 61 -6.36 -10.09 -6.89
C LEU A 61 -7.91 -10.11 -6.97
N GLY A 62 -8.51 -9.34 -7.90
CA GLY A 62 -9.97 -9.26 -8.02
C GLY A 62 -10.66 -8.55 -6.84
N GLY A 63 -9.95 -7.68 -6.13
CA GLY A 63 -10.44 -6.98 -4.95
C GLY A 63 -10.11 -7.69 -3.62
N LEU A 64 -9.39 -8.81 -3.64
CA LEU A 64 -8.96 -9.56 -2.45
C LEU A 64 -7.71 -8.92 -1.82
N ASN A 65 -7.84 -7.69 -1.36
CA ASN A 65 -6.74 -6.94 -0.75
C ASN A 65 -7.20 -6.08 0.41
N PHE A 66 -6.27 -5.74 1.29
CA PHE A 66 -6.43 -4.73 2.34
C PHE A 66 -5.61 -3.51 1.99
N ASN A 67 -6.23 -2.33 1.89
CA ASN A 67 -5.60 -1.06 1.54
C ASN A 67 -4.79 -1.10 0.22
N GLY A 68 -5.09 -2.05 -0.66
CA GLY A 68 -4.39 -2.28 -1.93
C GLY A 68 -3.29 -3.33 -1.86
N ASP A 69 -2.91 -3.77 -0.66
CA ASP A 69 -1.88 -4.79 -0.45
C ASP A 69 -2.46 -6.18 -0.20
N ASP A 70 -1.65 -7.17 -0.49
CA ASP A 70 -1.94 -8.60 -0.42
C ASP A 70 -0.73 -9.39 0.10
N ASN A 71 -0.91 -10.67 0.38
CA ASN A 71 0.16 -11.62 0.70
C ASN A 71 1.14 -11.13 1.78
N GLY A 72 0.61 -10.41 2.80
CA GLY A 72 1.38 -9.96 3.94
C GLY A 72 2.33 -8.79 3.69
N LYS A 73 2.22 -8.10 2.57
CA LYS A 73 3.06 -6.92 2.25
C LYS A 73 2.78 -5.78 3.21
N MET A 74 1.51 -5.53 3.54
CA MET A 74 1.15 -4.53 4.55
C MET A 74 1.51 -5.03 5.95
N VAL A 75 2.20 -4.18 6.73
CA VAL A 75 2.60 -4.46 8.10
C VAL A 75 2.18 -3.32 9.02
N LEU A 76 1.25 -3.60 9.94
CA LEU A 76 0.92 -2.72 11.05
C LEU A 76 1.81 -3.08 12.25
N SER A 77 2.67 -2.17 12.67
CA SER A 77 3.50 -2.32 13.87
C SER A 77 2.95 -1.48 15.01
N VAL A 78 2.73 -2.08 16.17
CA VAL A 78 2.26 -1.37 17.38
C VAL A 78 3.01 -1.89 18.61
N PRO A 79 3.32 -1.04 19.61
CA PRO A 79 3.87 -1.49 20.88
C PRO A 79 2.85 -2.33 21.67
N ALA A 80 3.33 -3.29 22.43
CA ALA A 80 2.50 -4.05 23.38
C ALA A 80 1.81 -3.10 24.36
N GLY A 81 0.56 -3.40 24.71
CA GLY A 81 -0.29 -2.58 25.54
C GLY A 81 -1.09 -1.51 24.79
N TYR A 82 -0.81 -1.26 23.52
CA TYR A 82 -1.56 -0.28 22.72
C TYR A 82 -2.97 -0.79 22.41
N ARG A 83 -3.95 0.13 22.50
CA ARG A 83 -5.29 -0.07 21.94
C ARG A 83 -5.26 0.17 20.45
N VAL A 84 -5.74 -0.80 19.69
CA VAL A 84 -5.90 -0.71 18.23
C VAL A 84 -7.40 -0.53 17.95
N ASN A 85 -7.79 0.67 17.51
CA ASN A 85 -9.13 0.95 17.02
C ASN A 85 -9.14 0.76 15.52
N VAL A 86 -9.99 -0.12 15.01
CA VAL A 86 -10.07 -0.41 13.57
C VAL A 86 -11.38 0.14 13.03
N VAL A 87 -11.27 0.91 11.94
CA VAL A 87 -12.41 1.32 11.11
C VAL A 87 -12.30 0.52 9.82
N PHE A 88 -13.03 -0.57 9.75
CA PHE A 88 -13.06 -1.48 8.60
C PHE A 88 -14.16 -1.06 7.63
N SER A 89 -13.85 -0.91 6.35
CA SER A 89 -14.84 -0.66 5.30
C SER A 89 -14.63 -1.59 4.12
N ASN A 90 -15.73 -2.14 3.59
CA ASN A 90 -15.71 -2.95 2.39
C ASN A 90 -16.07 -2.11 1.17
N ARG A 91 -15.12 -1.94 0.23
CA ARG A 91 -15.31 -1.24 -1.05
C ARG A 91 -15.43 -2.20 -2.24
N SER A 92 -15.28 -3.50 -2.01
CA SER A 92 -15.46 -4.54 -3.02
C SER A 92 -16.93 -4.93 -3.17
N ALA A 93 -17.29 -5.54 -4.27
CA ALA A 93 -18.63 -6.14 -4.48
C ALA A 93 -18.84 -7.42 -3.65
N ALA A 94 -17.75 -8.16 -3.36
CA ALA A 94 -17.79 -9.36 -2.52
C ALA A 94 -17.82 -9.00 -1.03
N PRO A 95 -18.40 -9.84 -0.14
CA PRO A 95 -18.30 -9.64 1.29
C PRO A 95 -16.87 -9.88 1.78
N HIS A 96 -16.41 -9.06 2.72
CA HIS A 96 -15.09 -9.16 3.34
C HIS A 96 -15.16 -8.95 4.85
N SER A 97 -14.14 -9.42 5.55
CA SER A 97 -14.02 -9.26 7.00
C SER A 97 -12.58 -9.01 7.43
N ALA A 98 -12.38 -8.71 8.69
CA ALA A 98 -11.07 -8.55 9.29
C ALA A 98 -11.00 -9.37 10.56
N VAL A 99 -10.00 -10.26 10.66
CA VAL A 99 -9.73 -11.10 11.84
C VAL A 99 -8.24 -11.02 12.14
N PHE A 100 -7.87 -10.59 13.34
CA PHE A 100 -6.50 -10.73 13.82
C PHE A 100 -6.35 -12.04 14.55
N THR A 101 -5.46 -12.91 14.08
CA THR A 101 -5.22 -14.26 14.56
C THR A 101 -3.72 -14.47 14.85
N PRO A 102 -3.32 -15.42 15.72
CA PRO A 102 -1.93 -15.83 15.82
C PRO A 102 -1.37 -16.20 14.44
N TYR A 103 -0.14 -15.76 14.15
CA TYR A 103 0.44 -15.93 12.81
C TYR A 103 0.47 -17.41 12.36
N ALA A 104 0.73 -18.33 13.29
CA ALA A 104 0.71 -19.77 13.02
C ALA A 104 -0.67 -20.33 12.63
N GLN A 105 -1.74 -19.56 12.81
CA GLN A 105 -3.10 -19.95 12.44
C GLN A 105 -3.62 -19.21 11.21
N LYS A 106 -2.78 -18.49 10.53
CA LYS A 106 -3.14 -17.70 9.34
C LYS A 106 -3.86 -18.55 8.29
N ASP A 107 -3.39 -19.76 8.05
CA ASP A 107 -3.90 -20.65 7.00
C ASP A 107 -5.09 -21.54 7.45
N ASN A 108 -5.65 -21.30 8.66
CA ASN A 108 -6.76 -22.08 9.18
C ASN A 108 -8.12 -21.50 8.72
N ALA A 109 -8.36 -21.55 7.42
CA ALA A 109 -9.55 -20.99 6.79
C ALA A 109 -10.85 -21.37 7.50
N GLY A 110 -11.62 -20.36 7.94
CA GLY A 110 -12.92 -20.55 8.58
C GLY A 110 -12.88 -20.93 10.06
N SER A 111 -11.71 -21.14 10.69
CA SER A 111 -11.55 -21.57 12.09
C SER A 111 -10.50 -20.76 12.84
N TYR A 112 -10.49 -19.43 12.65
CA TYR A 112 -9.52 -18.57 13.30
C TYR A 112 -9.80 -18.38 14.79
N ARG A 113 -8.77 -18.54 15.63
CA ARG A 113 -8.79 -18.05 16.99
C ARG A 113 -8.41 -16.57 16.98
N LEU A 114 -9.16 -15.74 17.70
CA LEU A 114 -8.79 -14.33 17.83
C LEU A 114 -7.46 -14.18 18.58
N ALA A 115 -6.56 -13.34 18.05
CA ALA A 115 -5.29 -13.02 18.70
C ALA A 115 -5.53 -12.30 20.04
N PHE A 116 -6.53 -11.43 20.07
CA PHE A 116 -6.92 -10.62 21.24
C PHE A 116 -8.44 -10.57 21.34
N LYS A 117 -8.96 -10.35 22.56
CA LYS A 117 -10.40 -10.19 22.75
C LYS A 117 -10.93 -9.01 21.92
N GLY A 118 -11.92 -9.26 21.04
CA GLY A 118 -12.56 -8.26 20.20
C GLY A 118 -11.77 -7.89 18.93
N SER A 119 -10.77 -8.69 18.55
CA SER A 119 -9.89 -8.38 17.41
C SER A 119 -10.46 -8.85 16.06
N SER A 120 -11.76 -8.70 15.83
CA SER A 120 -12.39 -9.00 14.55
C SER A 120 -13.64 -8.17 14.28
N THR A 121 -14.05 -8.10 13.02
CA THR A 121 -15.42 -7.74 12.63
C THR A 121 -16.42 -8.75 13.18
N SER A 122 -17.67 -8.34 13.40
CA SER A 122 -18.76 -9.27 13.70
C SER A 122 -19.05 -10.15 12.47
N ASN A 123 -19.54 -11.37 12.74
CA ASN A 123 -19.92 -12.32 11.67
C ASN A 123 -18.87 -12.47 10.56
N TRP A 124 -17.61 -12.61 10.97
CA TRP A 124 -16.47 -12.55 10.06
C TRP A 124 -16.46 -13.68 9.00
N ILE A 125 -17.14 -14.81 9.24
CA ILE A 125 -17.27 -15.90 8.24
C ILE A 125 -18.09 -15.45 7.04
N ASN A 126 -19.22 -14.77 7.26
CA ASN A 126 -20.08 -14.28 6.19
C ASN A 126 -19.62 -12.91 5.64
N GLY A 127 -18.81 -12.20 6.41
CA GLY A 127 -18.24 -10.92 6.04
C GLY A 127 -19.19 -9.73 6.15
N THR A 128 -18.63 -8.57 5.93
CA THR A 128 -19.31 -7.27 5.79
C THR A 128 -19.65 -7.07 4.32
N THR A 129 -20.88 -6.76 4.02
CA THR A 129 -21.34 -6.54 2.63
C THR A 129 -20.75 -5.27 2.01
N ALA A 130 -20.82 -5.16 0.68
CA ALA A 130 -20.32 -4.02 -0.09
C ALA A 130 -20.85 -2.68 0.44
N GLY A 131 -19.99 -1.69 0.52
CA GLY A 131 -20.30 -0.32 0.97
C GLY A 131 -20.50 -0.16 2.48
N HIS A 132 -20.45 -1.23 3.27
CA HIS A 132 -20.64 -1.14 4.71
C HIS A 132 -19.33 -1.01 5.48
N THR A 133 -19.45 -0.42 6.68
CA THR A 133 -18.33 -0.18 7.60
C THR A 133 -18.64 -0.81 8.94
N GLN A 134 -17.63 -1.42 9.56
CA GLN A 134 -17.67 -1.89 10.94
C GLN A 134 -16.54 -1.25 11.76
N LYS A 135 -16.76 -1.03 13.04
CA LYS A 135 -15.74 -0.57 13.98
C LYS A 135 -15.56 -1.59 15.07
N PHE A 136 -14.32 -1.89 15.40
CA PHE A 136 -13.98 -2.76 16.52
C PHE A 136 -12.65 -2.31 17.14
N SER A 137 -12.34 -2.78 18.33
CA SER A 137 -11.08 -2.45 18.99
C SER A 137 -10.61 -3.59 19.86
N PHE A 138 -9.31 -3.67 20.04
CA PHE A 138 -8.65 -4.61 20.94
C PHE A 138 -7.40 -3.97 21.56
N VAL A 139 -6.89 -4.60 22.62
CA VAL A 139 -5.57 -4.24 23.18
C VAL A 139 -4.57 -5.29 22.72
N ALA A 140 -3.48 -4.86 22.08
CA ALA A 140 -2.39 -5.72 21.64
C ALA A 140 -1.49 -6.08 22.85
N THR A 141 -1.92 -7.03 23.68
CA THR A 141 -1.36 -7.28 25.01
C THR A 141 -0.01 -7.96 24.99
N THR A 142 0.32 -8.74 23.96
CA THR A 142 1.50 -9.61 23.94
C THR A 142 2.33 -9.33 22.68
N ALA A 143 3.62 -9.06 22.85
CA ALA A 143 4.55 -8.90 21.74
C ALA A 143 4.66 -10.19 20.91
N GLY A 144 4.75 -10.04 19.59
CA GLY A 144 4.81 -11.17 18.67
C GLY A 144 4.31 -10.81 17.28
N LYS A 145 4.33 -11.80 16.39
CA LYS A 145 3.82 -11.69 15.03
C LYS A 145 2.43 -12.32 14.95
N TYR A 146 1.51 -11.59 14.35
CA TYR A 146 0.11 -11.98 14.15
C TYR A 146 -0.26 -11.75 12.68
N ALA A 147 -1.33 -12.37 12.24
CA ALA A 147 -1.90 -12.13 10.91
C ALA A 147 -3.23 -11.36 11.05
N LEU A 148 -3.45 -10.42 10.15
CA LEU A 148 -4.74 -9.87 9.80
C LEU A 148 -5.21 -10.62 8.56
N VAL A 149 -6.30 -11.35 8.63
CA VAL A 149 -6.84 -12.15 7.52
C VAL A 149 -8.28 -11.74 7.20
N CYS A 150 -8.70 -11.90 5.94
CA CYS A 150 -10.11 -11.96 5.64
C CYS A 150 -10.65 -13.32 6.09
N GLY A 151 -11.63 -13.33 6.98
CA GLY A 151 -12.20 -14.56 7.53
C GLY A 151 -13.23 -15.23 6.63
N VAL A 152 -13.61 -14.59 5.51
CA VAL A 152 -14.49 -15.21 4.50
C VAL A 152 -13.72 -16.37 3.85
N PRO A 153 -14.31 -17.60 3.81
CA PRO A 153 -13.60 -18.78 3.31
C PRO A 153 -13.00 -18.58 1.90
N GLY A 154 -11.74 -18.98 1.75
CA GLY A 154 -10.98 -18.91 0.49
C GLY A 154 -10.27 -17.58 0.25
N HIS A 155 -10.67 -16.47 0.89
CA HIS A 155 -10.07 -15.15 0.63
C HIS A 155 -8.64 -15.03 1.15
N GLU A 156 -8.37 -15.54 2.35
CA GLU A 156 -7.01 -15.57 2.91
C GLU A 156 -6.08 -16.41 2.03
N ALA A 157 -6.51 -17.62 1.65
CA ALA A 157 -5.74 -18.52 0.78
C ALA A 157 -5.45 -17.91 -0.60
N ALA A 158 -6.34 -17.02 -1.09
CA ALA A 158 -6.16 -16.25 -2.31
C ALA A 158 -5.25 -15.00 -2.10
N GLY A 159 -4.66 -14.82 -0.92
CA GLY A 159 -3.71 -13.75 -0.64
C GLY A 159 -4.27 -12.57 0.17
N MET A 160 -5.54 -12.59 0.59
CA MET A 160 -6.14 -11.49 1.34
C MET A 160 -5.75 -11.52 2.83
N TRP A 161 -4.49 -11.18 3.10
CA TRP A 161 -3.95 -11.11 4.46
C TRP A 161 -2.81 -10.09 4.57
N ALA A 162 -2.58 -9.63 5.81
CA ALA A 162 -1.57 -8.67 6.20
C ALA A 162 -0.91 -9.09 7.53
N VAL A 163 0.10 -8.36 7.98
CA VAL A 163 0.82 -8.64 9.23
C VAL A 163 0.46 -7.59 10.29
N LEU A 164 0.23 -8.05 11.52
CA LEU A 164 0.32 -7.23 12.72
C LEU A 164 1.57 -7.65 13.48
N GLN A 165 2.53 -6.73 13.63
CA GLN A 165 3.70 -6.90 14.46
C GLN A 165 3.50 -6.16 15.78
N VAL A 166 3.34 -6.89 16.88
CA VAL A 166 3.33 -6.29 18.22
C VAL A 166 4.76 -6.29 18.75
N THR A 167 5.29 -5.11 19.04
CA THR A 167 6.67 -4.89 19.48
C THR A 167 6.76 -4.69 20.99
N HIS A 168 7.92 -4.90 21.59
CA HIS A 168 8.15 -4.61 23.02
C HIS A 168 8.14 -3.10 23.33
N GLY A 169 8.34 -2.25 22.33
CA GLY A 169 8.37 -0.79 22.45
C GLY A 169 8.58 -0.13 21.09
N GLY A 170 8.82 1.19 21.09
CA GLY A 170 8.98 1.97 19.87
C GLY A 170 7.70 2.72 19.46
N MET A 171 7.68 3.24 18.24
CA MET A 171 6.52 3.97 17.71
C MET A 171 5.67 3.07 16.83
N ALA A 172 4.34 3.22 16.92
CA ALA A 172 3.44 2.56 16.00
C ALA A 172 3.60 3.14 14.59
N HIS A 173 3.62 2.27 13.58
CA HIS A 173 3.72 2.67 12.17
C HIS A 173 3.04 1.64 11.25
N LEU A 174 2.74 2.06 10.04
CA LEU A 174 2.20 1.22 8.98
C LEU A 174 3.15 1.25 7.79
N THR A 175 3.52 0.07 7.30
CA THR A 175 4.26 -0.12 6.04
C THR A 175 3.29 -0.71 5.00
N VAL A 176 3.29 -0.15 3.80
CA VAL A 176 2.52 -0.55 2.64
C VAL A 176 3.38 -0.49 1.39
#